data_48d93217d199fe315b032581a0b05aaf
#
_entry.id   48d93217d199fe315b032581a0b05aaf
#
_cell.length_a   1.000
_cell.length_b   1.000
_cell.length_c   1.000
_cell.angle_alpha   90.00
_cell.angle_beta   90.00
_cell.angle_gamma   90.00
#
_symmetry.space_group_name_H-M   'P 1'
#
loop_
_entity.id
_entity.type
_entity.pdbx_description
1 polymer ?
#
loop_
_entity_poly.entity_id
_entity_poly.type
_entity_poly.pdbx_seq_one_letter_code
_entity_poly.pdbx_strand_id
1 'polypeptide(L)'
;MFIGKVKDLNKEYEEYSDSLYDTAKGLSGFIALESEVIDGVEITISKWKGKEDVLEWAKDPLHVEAKKQVHKWYEWYKSYHFS
;
A
#
# COMPACT_ATOMS: atom_id res chain seq x y z
N MET A 1 -6.70 4.94 -0.85
CA MET A 1 -6.75 4.44 0.52
C MET A 1 -6.88 2.92 0.52
N PHE A 2 -6.12 2.27 1.36
CA PHE A 2 -6.18 0.82 1.55
C PHE A 2 -6.66 0.52 2.96
N ILE A 3 -7.60 -0.41 3.11
CA ILE A 3 -8.09 -0.89 4.40
C ILE A 3 -8.01 -2.41 4.40
N GLY A 4 -7.39 -2.99 5.42
CA GLY A 4 -7.29 -4.43 5.52
C GLY A 4 -7.32 -4.95 6.95
N LYS A 5 -8.00 -6.07 7.16
CA LYS A 5 -8.00 -6.75 8.46
C LYS A 5 -6.71 -7.56 8.57
N VAL A 6 -5.89 -7.22 9.53
CA VAL A 6 -4.59 -7.86 9.74
C VAL A 6 -4.77 -9.31 10.18
N LYS A 7 -4.07 -10.21 9.49
CA LYS A 7 -4.01 -11.61 9.82
C LYS A 7 -2.64 -11.96 10.38
N ASP A 8 -1.59 -11.62 9.63
CA ASP A 8 -0.21 -11.88 10.02
C ASP A 8 0.71 -10.90 9.29
N LEU A 9 1.24 -9.92 10.02
CA LEU A 9 2.21 -8.98 9.48
C LEU A 9 3.61 -9.44 9.89
N ASN A 10 4.17 -10.34 9.10
CA ASN A 10 5.48 -10.92 9.35
C ASN A 10 6.61 -10.06 8.74
N LYS A 11 7.84 -10.56 8.83
CA LYS A 11 9.01 -9.87 8.32
C LYS A 11 8.94 -9.66 6.80
N GLU A 12 8.39 -10.62 6.07
CA GLU A 12 8.22 -10.49 4.62
C GLU A 12 7.31 -9.30 4.29
N TYR A 13 6.23 -9.14 5.03
CA TYR A 13 5.34 -7.99 4.89
C TYR A 13 6.11 -6.68 5.12
N GLU A 14 6.91 -6.60 6.18
CA GLU A 14 7.70 -5.41 6.49
C GLU A 14 8.65 -5.05 5.35
N GLU A 15 9.31 -6.03 4.77
CA GLU A 15 10.22 -5.83 3.65
C GLU A 15 9.49 -5.28 2.42
N TYR A 16 8.33 -5.85 2.10
CA TYR A 16 7.51 -5.34 1.00
C TYR A 16 6.99 -3.93 1.27
N SER A 17 6.54 -3.67 2.49
CA SER A 17 6.02 -2.36 2.88
C SER A 17 7.10 -1.28 2.76
N ASP A 18 8.30 -1.54 3.27
CA ASP A 18 9.42 -0.61 3.20
C ASP A 18 9.83 -0.35 1.76
N SER A 19 9.90 -1.40 0.94
CA SER A 19 10.27 -1.27 -0.47
C SER A 19 9.22 -0.50 -1.26
N LEU A 20 7.94 -0.72 -0.97
CA LEU A 20 6.86 0.02 -1.62
C LEU A 20 6.88 1.49 -1.25
N TYR A 21 7.20 1.81 -0.01
CA TYR A 21 7.35 3.18 0.44
C TYR A 21 8.50 3.86 -0.30
N ASP A 22 9.65 3.20 -0.38
CA ASP A 22 10.81 3.73 -1.09
C ASP A 22 10.52 3.96 -2.58
N THR A 23 9.78 3.03 -3.21
CA THR A 23 9.36 3.17 -4.59
C THR A 23 8.45 4.38 -4.76
N ALA A 24 7.49 4.55 -3.86
CA ALA A 24 6.57 5.68 -3.90
C ALA A 24 7.31 7.01 -3.79
N LYS A 25 8.25 7.12 -2.86
CA LYS A 25 9.04 8.35 -2.66
C LYS A 25 9.84 8.74 -3.91
N GLY A 26 10.21 7.77 -4.72
CA GLY A 26 10.94 8.01 -5.96
C GLY A 26 10.09 8.52 -7.11
N LEU A 27 8.78 8.47 -7.00
CA LEU A 27 7.87 8.93 -8.05
C LEU A 27 7.58 10.42 -7.92
N SER A 28 7.59 11.13 -9.04
CA SER A 28 7.49 12.60 -9.05
C SER A 28 6.19 13.16 -8.49
N GLY A 29 5.12 12.38 -8.56
CA GLY A 29 3.81 12.83 -8.05
C GLY A 29 3.53 12.50 -6.60
N PHE A 30 4.47 11.86 -5.91
CA PHE A 30 4.28 11.46 -4.51
C PHE A 30 4.22 12.66 -3.58
N ILE A 31 3.21 12.68 -2.70
CA ILE A 31 3.06 13.72 -1.66
C ILE A 31 3.27 13.12 -0.28
N ALA A 32 2.53 12.06 0.08
CA ALA A 32 2.62 11.47 1.40
C ALA A 32 2.08 10.03 1.41
N LEU A 33 2.58 9.24 2.33
CA LEU A 33 2.08 7.90 2.61
C LEU A 33 2.01 7.73 4.12
N GLU A 34 0.83 7.44 4.64
CA GLU A 34 0.60 7.25 6.06
C GLU A 34 -0.12 5.92 6.29
N SER A 35 0.27 5.23 7.35
CA SER A 35 -0.34 3.94 7.69
C SER A 35 -0.51 3.85 9.20
N GLU A 36 -1.65 3.27 9.65
CA GLU A 36 -1.95 3.06 11.06
C GLU A 36 -2.75 1.78 11.21
N VAL A 37 -2.55 1.07 12.30
CA VAL A 37 -3.33 -0.12 12.64
C VAL A 37 -4.16 0.18 13.88
N ILE A 38 -5.48 0.06 13.75
CA ILE A 38 -6.44 0.30 14.84
C ILE A 38 -7.33 -0.93 14.99
N ASP A 39 -7.31 -1.55 16.17
CA ASP A 39 -8.11 -2.75 16.46
C ASP A 39 -7.93 -3.87 15.42
N GLY A 40 -6.69 -4.08 14.99
CA GLY A 40 -6.37 -5.12 14.01
C GLY A 40 -6.73 -4.76 12.57
N VAL A 41 -7.13 -3.53 12.31
CA VAL A 41 -7.42 -3.06 10.95
C VAL A 41 -6.36 -2.04 10.55
N GLU A 42 -5.66 -2.31 9.46
CA GLU A 42 -4.69 -1.39 8.90
C GLU A 42 -5.38 -0.43 7.93
N ILE A 43 -5.06 0.85 8.08
CA ILE A 43 -5.54 1.90 7.16
C ILE A 43 -4.31 2.59 6.60
N THR A 44 -4.15 2.56 5.29
CA THR A 44 -3.03 3.20 4.60
C THR A 44 -3.57 4.23 3.62
N ILE A 45 -3.09 5.46 3.75
CA ILE A 45 -3.51 6.57 2.89
C ILE A 45 -2.29 7.07 2.14
N SER A 46 -2.40 7.11 0.81
CA SER A 46 -1.37 7.71 -0.02
C SER A 46 -1.94 8.94 -0.71
N LYS A 47 -1.13 9.99 -0.78
CA LYS A 47 -1.50 11.26 -1.41
C LYS A 47 -0.59 11.52 -2.60
N TRP A 48 -1.17 11.90 -3.72
CA TRP A 48 -0.47 12.08 -4.98
C TRP A 48 -0.95 13.35 -5.67
N LYS A 49 -0.09 13.95 -6.49
CA LYS A 49 -0.43 15.15 -7.24
C LYS A 49 -1.52 14.92 -8.26
N GLY A 50 -1.56 13.72 -8.86
CA GLY A 50 -2.55 13.40 -9.87
C GLY A 50 -2.90 11.93 -9.88
N LYS A 51 -4.02 11.61 -10.50
CA LYS A 51 -4.51 10.24 -10.64
C LYS A 51 -3.53 9.35 -11.40
N GLU A 52 -2.85 9.91 -12.40
CA GLU A 52 -1.89 9.18 -13.21
C GLU A 52 -0.70 8.69 -12.38
N ASP A 53 -0.29 9.46 -11.39
CA ASP A 53 0.82 9.09 -10.51
C ASP A 53 0.47 7.88 -9.66
N VAL A 54 -0.75 7.83 -9.14
CA VAL A 54 -1.25 6.69 -8.37
C VAL A 54 -1.27 5.43 -9.25
N LEU A 55 -1.76 5.56 -10.49
CA LEU A 55 -1.83 4.44 -11.41
C LEU A 55 -0.45 3.90 -11.75
N GLU A 56 0.52 4.79 -11.90
CA GLU A 56 1.90 4.39 -12.19
C GLU A 56 2.49 3.58 -11.04
N TRP A 57 2.27 4.02 -9.79
CA TRP A 57 2.70 3.27 -8.62
C TRP A 57 2.01 1.90 -8.55
N ALA A 58 0.70 1.86 -8.83
CA ALA A 58 -0.06 0.61 -8.81
C ALA A 58 0.43 -0.40 -9.84
N LYS A 59 1.03 0.07 -10.94
CA LYS A 59 1.57 -0.80 -11.99
C LYS A 59 3.01 -1.22 -11.74
N ASP A 60 3.67 -0.67 -10.74
CA ASP A 60 5.05 -1.03 -10.41
C ASP A 60 5.14 -2.55 -10.17
N PRO A 61 6.15 -3.24 -10.73
CA PRO A 61 6.29 -4.68 -10.56
C PRO A 61 6.32 -5.14 -9.10
N LEU A 62 6.92 -4.35 -8.22
CA LEU A 62 6.96 -4.67 -6.80
C LEU A 62 5.58 -4.61 -6.17
N HIS A 63 4.77 -3.60 -6.54
CA HIS A 63 3.41 -3.45 -6.04
C HIS A 63 2.52 -4.60 -6.52
N VAL A 64 2.66 -4.98 -7.78
CA VAL A 64 1.92 -6.12 -8.35
C VAL A 64 2.28 -7.41 -7.61
N GLU A 65 3.57 -7.61 -7.33
CA GLU A 65 4.01 -8.80 -6.60
C GLU A 65 3.47 -8.82 -5.17
N ALA A 66 3.48 -7.69 -4.48
CA ALA A 66 2.92 -7.58 -3.14
C ALA A 66 1.43 -7.91 -3.13
N LYS A 67 0.68 -7.48 -4.14
CA LYS A 67 -0.75 -7.77 -4.25
C LYS A 67 -1.04 -9.26 -4.39
N LYS A 68 -0.16 -10.01 -5.02
CA LYS A 68 -0.32 -11.46 -5.16
C LYS A 68 -0.21 -12.17 -3.82
N GLN A 69 0.43 -11.55 -2.85
CA GLN A 69 0.68 -12.14 -1.54
C GLN A 69 -0.19 -11.57 -0.43
N VAL A 70 -1.06 -10.61 -0.76
CA VAL A 70 -1.86 -9.88 0.23
C VAL A 70 -2.70 -10.81 1.11
N HIS A 71 -3.19 -11.92 0.59
CA HIS A 71 -4.00 -12.88 1.34
C HIS A 71 -3.24 -13.56 2.48
N LYS A 72 -1.93 -13.51 2.48
CA LYS A 72 -1.10 -14.04 3.56
C LYS A 72 -1.11 -13.13 4.78
N TRP A 73 -1.32 -11.83 4.54
CA TRP A 73 -1.20 -10.78 5.56
C TRP A 73 -2.53 -10.28 6.09
N TYR A 74 -3.59 -10.38 5.27
CA TYR A 74 -4.91 -9.82 5.61
C TYR A 74 -6.00 -10.87 5.43
N GLU A 75 -6.99 -10.84 6.35
CA GLU A 75 -8.18 -11.68 6.23
C GLU A 75 -9.09 -11.17 5.11
N TRP A 76 -9.17 -9.84 5.00
CA TRP A 76 -9.85 -9.16 3.89
C TRP A 76 -9.20 -7.81 3.68
N TYR A 77 -9.40 -7.23 2.51
CA TYR A 77 -8.89 -5.90 2.22
C TYR A 77 -9.74 -5.22 1.15
N LYS A 78 -9.68 -3.88 1.11
CA LYS A 78 -10.34 -3.06 0.09
C LYS A 78 -9.44 -1.88 -0.25
N SER A 79 -9.50 -1.45 -1.51
CA SER A 79 -8.78 -0.27 -1.99
C SER A 79 -9.77 0.74 -2.53
N TYR A 80 -9.56 2.00 -2.20
CA TYR A 80 -10.40 3.11 -2.66
C TYR A 80 -9.53 4.20 -3.27
N HIS A 81 -10.04 4.81 -4.33
CA HIS A 81 -9.39 5.95 -4.97
C HIS A 81 -10.31 7.15 -4.86
N PHE A 82 -9.77 8.25 -4.35
CA PHE A 82 -10.50 9.52 -4.23
C PHE A 82 -9.85 10.55 -5.14
N SER A 83 -10.64 11.24 -5.89
CA SER A 83 -10.17 12.32 -6.77
C SER A 83 -10.41 13.68 -6.12
#